data_d75084f07aa099b52341df406800ee43
#
_entry.id   d75084f07aa099b52341df406800ee43
#
_cell.length_a   1.000
_cell.length_b   1.000
_cell.length_c   1.000
_cell.angle_alpha   90.00
_cell.angle_beta   90.00
_cell.angle_gamma   90.00
#
_symmetry.space_group_name_H-M   'P 1'
#
loop_
_entity.id
_entity.type
_entity.pdbx_description
1 polymer ?
#
loop_
_entity_poly.entity_id
_entity_poly.type
_entity_poly.pdbx_seq_one_letter_code
_entity_poly.pdbx_strand_id
1 'polypeptide(L)'
;VLMKGNIVMKGYLKNLEGTEHAFAGGWFHSGDLGVLHPDGYIELKDRSKDIIISGGENISSVEIENVLYQHPDILEAAVVARPDDKWGETPCAFVVLKSNVSIQEKEVIEFCRSKLAGFKVPKKVVFSELPKTSTGKIRKSVLREQAKQL
;
A
#
# COMPACT_ATOMS: atom_id res chain seq x y z
N VAL A 1 1.37 -15.23 -1.73
CA VAL A 1 2.51 -15.98 -2.30
C VAL A 1 3.15 -16.79 -1.18
N LEU A 2 3.33 -18.09 -1.42
CA LEU A 2 3.98 -19.04 -0.50
C LEU A 2 5.34 -19.44 -1.08
N MET A 3 6.34 -19.56 -0.22
CA MET A 3 7.70 -19.91 -0.64
C MET A 3 8.25 -21.09 0.17
N LYS A 4 8.98 -21.99 -0.49
CA LYS A 4 9.70 -23.09 0.15
C LYS A 4 11.00 -23.37 -0.59
N GLY A 5 12.08 -23.50 0.14
CA GLY A 5 13.40 -23.78 -0.44
C GLY A 5 14.54 -23.49 0.54
N ASN A 6 15.74 -23.85 0.16
CA ASN A 6 16.94 -23.73 0.99
C ASN A 6 17.43 -22.26 1.16
N ILE A 7 16.96 -21.35 0.31
CA ILE A 7 17.27 -19.90 0.40
C ILE A 7 16.26 -19.12 1.24
N VAL A 8 15.15 -19.77 1.66
CA VAL A 8 14.17 -19.14 2.56
C VAL A 8 14.78 -19.07 3.96
N MET A 9 14.58 -17.93 4.63
CA MET A 9 15.07 -17.72 6.00
C MET A 9 14.57 -18.83 6.96
N LYS A 10 15.30 -19.07 8.04
CA LYS A 10 14.88 -20.04 9.08
C LYS A 10 13.80 -19.47 10.01
N GLY A 11 13.69 -18.15 10.12
CA GLY A 11 12.73 -17.47 10.99
C GLY A 11 13.17 -16.06 11.35
N TYR A 12 12.37 -15.39 12.15
CA TYR A 12 12.65 -14.07 12.70
C TYR A 12 13.47 -14.17 13.99
N LEU A 13 14.56 -13.40 14.07
CA LEU A 13 15.44 -13.42 15.23
C LEU A 13 14.68 -13.04 16.50
N LYS A 14 14.74 -13.92 17.54
CA LYS A 14 14.09 -13.72 18.84
C LYS A 14 12.58 -13.43 18.76
N ASN A 15 11.90 -13.93 17.72
CA ASN A 15 10.46 -13.80 17.53
C ASN A 15 9.87 -15.14 17.10
N LEU A 16 9.64 -16.04 18.07
CA LEU A 16 9.12 -17.37 17.83
C LEU A 16 7.70 -17.31 17.27
N GLU A 17 6.82 -16.56 17.88
CA GLU A 17 5.42 -16.41 17.47
C GLU A 17 5.30 -15.90 16.02
N GLY A 18 6.04 -14.85 15.67
CA GLY A 18 6.07 -14.33 14.31
C GLY A 18 6.64 -15.35 13.31
N THR A 19 7.58 -16.19 13.75
CA THR A 19 8.15 -17.27 12.93
C THR A 19 7.12 -18.37 12.68
N GLU A 20 6.46 -18.87 13.73
CA GLU A 20 5.43 -19.90 13.63
C GLU A 20 4.28 -19.45 12.72
N HIS A 21 3.81 -18.21 12.88
CA HIS A 21 2.80 -17.64 12.02
C HIS A 21 3.25 -17.57 10.54
N ALA A 22 4.47 -17.09 10.30
CA ALA A 22 5.00 -16.93 8.95
C ALA A 22 5.31 -18.27 8.25
N PHE A 23 5.51 -19.35 9.00
CA PHE A 23 5.82 -20.69 8.48
C PHE A 23 4.70 -21.70 8.68
N ALA A 24 3.47 -21.25 8.90
CA ALA A 24 2.32 -22.14 9.07
C ALA A 24 2.20 -23.12 7.90
N GLY A 25 1.98 -24.40 8.20
CA GLY A 25 1.90 -25.46 7.17
C GLY A 25 3.23 -25.78 6.46
N GLY A 26 4.37 -25.32 6.99
CA GLY A 26 5.70 -25.61 6.46
C GLY A 26 6.09 -24.82 5.20
N TRP A 27 5.38 -23.72 4.91
CA TRP A 27 5.65 -22.78 3.84
C TRP A 27 5.83 -21.36 4.41
N PHE A 28 6.79 -20.61 3.88
CA PHE A 28 6.92 -19.21 4.22
C PHE A 28 5.82 -18.38 3.55
N HIS A 29 5.00 -17.76 4.35
CA HIS A 29 3.95 -16.83 3.92
C HIS A 29 4.56 -15.43 3.76
N SER A 30 4.84 -15.02 2.51
CA SER A 30 5.48 -13.71 2.25
C SER A 30 4.60 -12.51 2.63
N GLY A 31 3.28 -12.72 2.71
CA GLY A 31 2.28 -11.68 2.87
C GLY A 31 1.99 -10.92 1.58
N ASP A 32 2.62 -11.29 0.47
CA ASP A 32 2.36 -10.68 -0.83
C ASP A 32 1.19 -11.38 -1.52
N LEU A 33 0.32 -10.61 -2.13
CA LEU A 33 -0.78 -11.05 -2.99
C LEU A 33 -0.32 -11.00 -4.45
N GLY A 34 -0.66 -12.01 -5.22
CA GLY A 34 -0.28 -12.08 -6.62
C GLY A 34 -1.28 -12.86 -7.45
N VAL A 35 -1.20 -12.68 -8.75
CA VAL A 35 -1.93 -13.42 -9.77
C VAL A 35 -0.94 -14.31 -10.51
N LEU A 36 -1.23 -15.60 -10.65
CA LEU A 36 -0.49 -16.52 -11.49
C LEU A 36 -1.08 -16.45 -12.90
N HIS A 37 -0.29 -16.02 -13.86
CA HIS A 37 -0.67 -15.94 -15.27
C HIS A 37 -0.52 -17.30 -15.96
N PRO A 38 -1.25 -17.54 -17.09
CA PRO A 38 -1.17 -18.81 -17.84
C PRO A 38 0.24 -19.17 -18.34
N ASP A 39 1.10 -18.18 -18.53
CA ASP A 39 2.51 -18.35 -18.93
C ASP A 39 3.45 -18.71 -17.75
N GLY A 40 2.89 -18.84 -16.53
CA GLY A 40 3.63 -19.22 -15.33
C GLY A 40 4.26 -18.05 -14.57
N TYR A 41 4.14 -16.81 -15.05
CA TYR A 41 4.61 -15.64 -14.31
C TYR A 41 3.64 -15.26 -13.19
N ILE A 42 4.22 -14.77 -12.08
CA ILE A 42 3.48 -14.25 -10.94
C ILE A 42 3.56 -12.73 -10.97
N GLU A 43 2.41 -12.08 -11.14
CA GLU A 43 2.28 -10.63 -11.00
C GLU A 43 1.93 -10.29 -9.55
N LEU A 44 2.82 -9.58 -8.86
CA LEU A 44 2.55 -9.10 -7.50
C LEU A 44 1.58 -7.91 -7.57
N LYS A 45 0.49 -7.98 -6.82
CA LYS A 45 -0.54 -6.94 -6.80
C LYS A 45 -0.43 -6.01 -5.60
N ASP A 46 -0.24 -6.55 -4.40
CA ASP A 46 -0.09 -5.78 -3.17
C ASP A 46 0.34 -6.70 -2.02
N ARG A 47 0.50 -6.13 -0.83
CA ARG A 47 0.61 -6.88 0.42
C ARG A 47 -0.76 -7.07 1.06
N SER A 48 -1.01 -8.23 1.64
CA SER A 48 -2.28 -8.53 2.29
C SER A 48 -2.66 -7.51 3.38
N LYS A 49 -1.67 -7.00 4.12
CA LYS A 49 -1.84 -5.98 5.17
C LYS A 49 -1.99 -4.55 4.65
N ASP A 50 -1.72 -4.32 3.37
CA ASP A 50 -1.80 -3.00 2.73
C ASP A 50 -3.07 -2.86 1.86
N ILE A 51 -3.82 -3.96 1.68
CA ILE A 51 -5.18 -3.92 1.09
C ILE A 51 -6.09 -3.05 1.96
N ILE A 52 -6.83 -2.18 1.31
CA ILE A 52 -7.81 -1.29 1.95
C ILE A 52 -9.20 -1.90 1.73
N ILE A 53 -9.97 -2.10 2.80
CA ILE A 53 -11.30 -2.71 2.72
C ILE A 53 -12.35 -1.62 2.87
N SER A 54 -12.88 -1.15 1.75
CA SER A 54 -13.84 -0.04 1.71
C SER A 54 -15.21 -0.54 1.27
N GLY A 55 -16.19 -0.52 2.18
CA GLY A 55 -17.55 -0.97 1.90
C GLY A 55 -17.65 -2.43 1.45
N GLY A 56 -16.71 -3.28 1.89
CA GLY A 56 -16.61 -4.68 1.49
C GLY A 56 -15.79 -4.95 0.23
N GLU A 57 -15.34 -3.90 -0.47
CA GLU A 57 -14.47 -4.01 -1.65
C GLU A 57 -12.99 -3.96 -1.26
N ASN A 58 -12.19 -4.85 -1.85
CA ASN A 58 -10.74 -4.87 -1.68
C ASN A 58 -10.06 -3.92 -2.66
N ILE A 59 -9.36 -2.95 -2.14
CA ILE A 59 -8.65 -1.93 -2.92
C ILE A 59 -7.14 -2.13 -2.77
N SER A 60 -6.43 -2.30 -3.89
CA SER A 60 -4.97 -2.32 -3.89
C SER A 60 -4.42 -0.90 -3.70
N SER A 61 -3.58 -0.73 -2.69
CA SER A 61 -2.86 0.52 -2.47
C SER A 61 -1.89 0.83 -3.62
N VAL A 62 -1.27 -0.20 -4.18
CA VAL A 62 -0.34 -0.10 -5.31
C VAL A 62 -1.03 0.39 -6.59
N GLU A 63 -2.28 -0.02 -6.85
CA GLU A 63 -3.04 0.46 -8.00
C GLU A 63 -3.23 1.98 -7.96
N ILE A 64 -3.55 2.51 -6.78
CA ILE A 64 -3.73 3.96 -6.60
C ILE A 64 -2.38 4.68 -6.68
N GLU A 65 -1.33 4.13 -6.07
CA GLU A 65 0.03 4.68 -6.13
C GLU A 65 0.52 4.78 -7.58
N ASN A 66 0.28 3.75 -8.39
CA ASN A 66 0.63 3.75 -9.82
C ASN A 66 -0.07 4.87 -10.60
N VAL A 67 -1.31 5.20 -10.24
CA VAL A 67 -2.01 6.36 -10.83
C VAL A 67 -1.41 7.66 -10.36
N LEU A 68 -1.12 7.80 -9.05
CA LEU A 68 -0.50 9.00 -8.50
C LEU A 68 0.88 9.29 -9.12
N TYR A 69 1.70 8.27 -9.38
CA TYR A 69 3.00 8.42 -10.06
C TYR A 69 2.89 8.90 -11.51
N GLN A 70 1.72 8.81 -12.15
CA GLN A 70 1.49 9.39 -13.48
C GLN A 70 1.23 10.90 -13.44
N HIS A 71 1.01 11.47 -12.25
CA HIS A 71 0.80 12.92 -12.13
C HIS A 71 2.14 13.66 -12.31
N PRO A 72 2.21 14.68 -13.20
CA PRO A 72 3.47 15.34 -13.54
C PRO A 72 4.18 15.99 -12.35
N ASP A 73 3.43 16.41 -11.34
CA ASP A 73 3.92 17.18 -10.20
C ASP A 73 4.19 16.35 -8.95
N ILE A 74 3.84 15.06 -8.97
CA ILE A 74 4.10 14.16 -7.84
C ILE A 74 5.47 13.53 -8.00
N LEU A 75 6.26 13.58 -6.93
CA LEU A 75 7.57 12.95 -6.82
C LEU A 75 7.48 11.56 -6.20
N GLU A 76 6.78 11.46 -5.07
CA GLU A 76 6.57 10.21 -4.35
C GLU A 76 5.13 10.13 -3.81
N ALA A 77 4.59 8.93 -3.76
CA ALA A 77 3.28 8.69 -3.20
C ALA A 77 3.25 7.38 -2.41
N ALA A 78 2.45 7.36 -1.36
CA ALA A 78 2.11 6.15 -0.63
C ALA A 78 0.64 6.21 -0.23
N VAL A 79 -0.07 5.08 -0.37
CA VAL A 79 -1.48 4.99 -0.05
C VAL A 79 -1.68 3.98 1.06
N VAL A 80 -2.48 4.36 2.05
CA VAL A 80 -2.82 3.52 3.20
C VAL A 80 -4.32 3.60 3.50
N ALA A 81 -4.81 2.61 4.25
CA ALA A 81 -6.14 2.64 4.80
C ALA A 81 -6.25 3.76 5.85
N ARG A 82 -7.34 4.53 5.79
CA ARG A 82 -7.79 5.44 6.81
C ARG A 82 -9.16 4.97 7.32
N PRO A 83 -9.39 4.93 8.64
CA PRO A 83 -10.72 4.61 9.20
C PRO A 83 -11.79 5.56 8.67
N ASP A 84 -12.97 5.02 8.42
CA ASP A 84 -14.14 5.76 7.93
C ASP A 84 -15.41 5.16 8.53
N ASP A 85 -16.24 5.98 9.17
CA ASP A 85 -17.45 5.53 9.88
C ASP A 85 -18.47 4.85 8.98
N LYS A 86 -18.53 5.23 7.70
CA LYS A 86 -19.50 4.70 6.73
C LYS A 86 -18.98 3.48 5.99
N TRP A 87 -17.70 3.49 5.61
CA TRP A 87 -17.13 2.51 4.70
C TRP A 87 -16.15 1.53 5.39
N GLY A 88 -15.94 1.68 6.71
CA GLY A 88 -14.93 0.97 7.49
C GLY A 88 -13.56 1.54 7.24
N GLU A 89 -13.09 1.50 6.00
CA GLU A 89 -11.84 2.12 5.58
C GLU A 89 -12.03 2.89 4.26
N THR A 90 -11.18 3.90 4.05
CA THR A 90 -11.07 4.62 2.78
C THR A 90 -9.60 4.86 2.42
N PRO A 91 -9.25 4.96 1.11
CA PRO A 91 -7.89 5.28 0.71
C PRO A 91 -7.49 6.69 1.15
N CYS A 92 -6.32 6.78 1.80
CA CYS A 92 -5.65 8.03 2.16
C CYS A 92 -4.28 8.06 1.46
N ALA A 93 -4.04 9.08 0.64
CA ALA A 93 -2.79 9.26 -0.09
C ALA A 93 -1.87 10.23 0.64
N PHE A 94 -0.62 9.83 0.88
CA PHE A 94 0.47 10.71 1.32
C PHE A 94 1.35 10.99 0.11
N VAL A 95 1.61 12.27 -0.17
CA VAL A 95 2.21 12.71 -1.42
C VAL A 95 3.35 13.69 -1.16
N VAL A 96 4.47 13.45 -1.83
CA VAL A 96 5.58 14.41 -1.94
C VAL A 96 5.51 15.05 -3.32
N LEU A 97 5.50 16.38 -3.37
CA LEU A 97 5.52 17.12 -4.62
C LEU A 97 6.94 17.33 -5.12
N LYS A 98 7.09 17.53 -6.42
CA LYS A 98 8.34 17.99 -7.02
C LYS A 98 8.68 19.41 -6.53
N SER A 99 9.95 19.81 -6.66
CA SER A 99 10.40 21.13 -6.26
C SER A 99 9.66 22.24 -7.04
N ASN A 100 9.33 23.32 -6.33
CA ASN A 100 8.68 24.51 -6.88
C ASN A 100 7.27 24.29 -7.47
N VAL A 101 6.59 23.23 -7.03
CA VAL A 101 5.21 22.94 -7.40
C VAL A 101 4.30 23.08 -6.19
N SER A 102 3.10 23.61 -6.41
CA SER A 102 2.03 23.68 -5.41
C SER A 102 0.72 23.28 -6.07
N ILE A 103 0.11 22.22 -5.61
CA ILE A 103 -1.20 21.75 -6.04
C ILE A 103 -2.07 21.50 -4.81
N GLN A 104 -3.39 21.54 -4.99
CA GLN A 104 -4.32 21.31 -3.91
C GLN A 104 -4.75 19.85 -3.82
N GLU A 105 -5.16 19.42 -2.62
CA GLU A 105 -5.71 18.08 -2.38
C GLU A 105 -6.80 17.72 -3.41
N LYS A 106 -7.69 18.66 -3.71
CA LYS A 106 -8.79 18.47 -4.66
C LYS A 106 -8.30 18.14 -6.07
N GLU A 107 -7.22 18.74 -6.52
CA GLU A 107 -6.66 18.51 -7.86
C GLU A 107 -6.11 17.08 -7.97
N VAL A 108 -5.43 16.58 -6.93
CA VAL A 108 -4.94 15.20 -6.87
C VAL A 108 -6.11 14.20 -6.86
N ILE A 109 -7.16 14.49 -6.08
CA ILE A 109 -8.37 13.64 -6.02
C ILE A 109 -9.06 13.59 -7.39
N GLU A 110 -9.23 14.72 -8.08
CA GLU A 110 -9.84 14.78 -9.42
C GLU A 110 -8.99 14.03 -10.46
N PHE A 111 -7.66 14.15 -10.38
CA PHE A 111 -6.76 13.37 -11.22
C PHE A 111 -6.97 11.86 -11.02
N CYS A 112 -7.01 11.40 -9.78
CA CYS A 112 -7.32 10.00 -9.47
C CYS A 112 -8.71 9.59 -9.97
N ARG A 113 -9.71 10.46 -9.82
CA ARG A 113 -11.10 10.19 -10.27
C ARG A 113 -11.19 10.02 -11.78
N SER A 114 -10.36 10.68 -12.55
CA SER A 114 -10.32 10.53 -14.01
C SER A 114 -9.77 9.18 -14.48
N LYS A 115 -9.12 8.40 -13.58
CA LYS A 115 -8.38 7.18 -13.93
C LYS A 115 -8.80 5.94 -13.14
N LEU A 116 -9.49 6.12 -12.01
CA LEU A 116 -9.85 5.04 -11.08
C LEU A 116 -11.37 4.93 -10.93
N ALA A 117 -11.84 3.74 -10.61
CA ALA A 117 -13.22 3.55 -10.16
C ALA A 117 -13.49 4.37 -8.89
N GLY A 118 -14.69 4.90 -8.73
CA GLY A 118 -15.03 5.89 -7.70
C GLY A 118 -14.73 5.46 -6.26
N PHE A 119 -14.87 4.16 -5.93
CA PHE A 119 -14.58 3.62 -4.61
C PHE A 119 -13.07 3.52 -4.32
N LYS A 120 -12.22 3.50 -5.35
CA LYS A 120 -10.75 3.49 -5.24
C LYS A 120 -10.14 4.89 -5.10
N VAL A 121 -10.90 5.94 -5.38
CA VAL A 121 -10.41 7.31 -5.31
C VAL A 121 -10.09 7.69 -3.87
N PRO A 122 -8.88 8.22 -3.59
CA PRO A 122 -8.53 8.70 -2.25
C PRO A 122 -9.56 9.71 -1.72
N LYS A 123 -9.98 9.53 -0.47
CA LYS A 123 -10.88 10.47 0.21
C LYS A 123 -10.11 11.58 0.93
N LYS A 124 -8.80 11.36 1.14
CA LYS A 124 -7.89 12.31 1.78
C LYS A 124 -6.54 12.28 1.07
N VAL A 125 -5.95 13.46 0.87
CA VAL A 125 -4.57 13.62 0.41
C VAL A 125 -3.82 14.47 1.42
N VAL A 126 -2.64 14.00 1.81
CA VAL A 126 -1.75 14.69 2.76
C VAL A 126 -0.43 14.96 2.05
N PHE A 127 -0.04 16.22 1.99
CA PHE A 127 1.26 16.61 1.47
C PHE A 127 2.28 16.59 2.61
N SER A 128 3.19 15.62 2.58
CA SER A 128 4.22 15.45 3.61
C SER A 128 5.38 14.63 3.09
N GLU A 129 6.53 14.72 3.74
CA GLU A 129 7.61 13.77 3.52
C GLU A 129 7.17 12.36 3.92
N LEU A 130 7.67 11.35 3.19
CA LEU A 130 7.36 9.96 3.46
C LEU A 130 8.44 9.33 4.37
N PRO A 131 8.05 8.75 5.52
CA PRO A 131 9.01 8.08 6.41
C PRO A 131 9.57 6.84 5.70
N LYS A 132 10.91 6.72 5.73
CA LYS A 132 11.63 5.62 5.07
C LYS A 132 12.44 4.80 6.07
N THR A 133 12.72 3.56 5.70
CA THR A 133 13.73 2.73 6.36
C THR A 133 15.13 3.19 5.95
N SER A 134 16.16 2.67 6.64
CA SER A 134 17.56 2.87 6.23
C SER A 134 17.88 2.38 4.81
N THR A 135 17.06 1.47 4.28
CA THR A 135 17.17 0.94 2.91
C THR A 135 16.33 1.70 1.89
N GLY A 136 15.70 2.82 2.27
CA GLY A 136 14.90 3.67 1.37
C GLY A 136 13.44 3.22 1.16
N LYS A 137 12.98 2.15 1.82
CA LYS A 137 11.58 1.68 1.69
C LYS A 137 10.65 2.56 2.52
N ILE A 138 9.51 2.96 1.94
CA ILE A 138 8.47 3.72 2.64
C ILE A 138 7.87 2.89 3.78
N ARG A 139 7.76 3.49 4.97
CA ARG A 139 7.20 2.87 6.17
C ARG A 139 5.70 3.10 6.25
N LYS A 140 4.92 2.35 5.47
CA LYS A 140 3.44 2.45 5.48
C LYS A 140 2.83 2.25 6.88
N SER A 141 3.48 1.50 7.77
CA SER A 141 3.01 1.36 9.15
C SER A 141 2.93 2.68 9.90
N VAL A 142 3.89 3.58 9.69
CA VAL A 142 3.87 4.93 10.29
C VAL A 142 2.76 5.78 9.67
N LEU A 143 2.61 5.72 8.34
CA LEU A 143 1.55 6.46 7.64
C LEU A 143 0.15 6.00 8.05
N ARG A 144 -0.06 4.71 8.32
CA ARG A 144 -1.34 4.21 8.85
C ARG A 144 -1.67 4.80 10.23
N GLU A 145 -0.69 4.91 11.13
CA GLU A 145 -0.93 5.55 12.43
C GLU A 145 -1.24 7.06 12.28
N GLN A 146 -0.60 7.74 11.36
CA GLN A 146 -0.94 9.14 11.04
C GLN A 146 -2.36 9.26 10.45
N ALA A 147 -2.72 8.36 9.53
CA ALA A 147 -4.04 8.37 8.90
C ALA A 147 -5.21 8.17 9.88
N LYS A 148 -4.99 7.48 11.01
CA LYS A 148 -5.99 7.31 12.07
C LYS A 148 -6.33 8.61 12.80
N GLN A 149 -5.51 9.63 12.68
CA GLN A 149 -5.65 10.90 13.39
C GLN A 149 -6.26 12.03 12.52
N LEU A 150 -6.62 11.72 11.27
CA LEU A 150 -7.10 12.69 10.27
C LEU A 150 -8.63 12.81 10.21
#